data_f24003c26fac4379551bdf98f97ded1f
#
_entry.id   f24003c26fac4379551bdf98f97ded1f
#
_cell.length_a   1.000
_cell.length_b   1.000
_cell.length_c   1.000
_cell.angle_alpha   90.00
_cell.angle_beta   90.00
_cell.angle_gamma   90.00
#
_symmetry.space_group_name_H-M   'P 1'
#
loop_
_entity.id
_entity.type
_entity.pdbx_description
1 polymer ?
#
loop_
_entity_poly.entity_id
_entity_poly.type
_entity_poly.pdbx_seq_one_letter_code
_entity_poly.pdbx_strand_id
1 'polypeptide(L)'
;PDQIVVLGTAPLLIPYVDPGLKLAQVARQLLAERSVPRAIYLQNHGMFALGSSAAEVVQITQMAVKVAKVILGSLPASGPTYMDPVEVARIDTRPDELLRRQALAES
;
A
#
# COMPACT_ATOMS: atom_id res chain seq x y z
N PRO A 1 4.76 2.72 11.64
CA PRO A 1 6.00 2.62 10.83
C PRO A 1 6.06 1.38 9.93
N ASP A 2 5.60 0.22 10.42
CA ASP A 2 5.66 -1.03 9.66
C ASP A 2 4.93 -0.95 8.32
N GLN A 3 3.81 -0.25 8.26
CA GLN A 3 3.06 -0.07 7.02
C GLN A 3 3.86 0.70 5.96
N ILE A 4 4.70 1.66 6.36
CA ILE A 4 5.55 2.43 5.43
C ILE A 4 6.53 1.50 4.75
N VAL A 5 7.13 0.58 5.50
CA VAL A 5 8.10 -0.39 4.98
C VAL A 5 7.45 -1.38 4.03
N VAL A 6 6.31 -1.94 4.41
CA VAL A 6 5.65 -3.03 3.68
C VAL A 6 4.81 -2.51 2.52
N LEU A 7 3.98 -1.48 2.74
CA LEU A 7 3.08 -0.95 1.71
C LEU A 7 3.70 0.17 0.86
N GLY A 8 4.79 0.78 1.34
CA GLY A 8 5.32 2.01 0.75
C GLY A 8 4.55 3.24 1.20
N THR A 9 4.93 4.40 0.65
CA THR A 9 4.40 5.70 1.08
C THR A 9 3.22 6.18 0.24
N ALA A 10 2.96 5.56 -0.89
CA ALA A 10 1.96 6.03 -1.85
C ALA A 10 1.18 4.87 -2.49
N PRO A 11 0.33 4.20 -1.74
CA PRO A 11 -0.63 3.27 -2.35
C PRO A 11 -1.54 4.02 -3.31
N LEU A 12 -2.00 3.35 -4.35
CA LEU A 12 -2.88 3.92 -5.36
C LEU A 12 -4.34 3.59 -5.03
N LEU A 13 -5.19 4.59 -5.06
CA LEU A 13 -6.64 4.39 -5.05
C LEU A 13 -7.19 4.64 -6.45
N ILE A 14 -7.85 3.65 -7.02
CA ILE A 14 -8.56 3.78 -8.30
C ILE A 14 -10.04 4.01 -7.99
N PRO A 15 -10.63 5.14 -8.44
CA PRO A 15 -12.06 5.38 -8.30
C PRO A 15 -12.87 4.28 -8.97
N TYR A 16 -14.10 4.05 -8.50
CA TYR A 16 -14.93 2.98 -9.03
C TYR A 16 -15.15 3.11 -10.55
N VAL A 17 -14.86 2.01 -11.23
CA VAL A 17 -15.14 1.81 -12.66
C VAL A 17 -15.63 0.37 -12.79
N ASP A 18 -16.54 0.12 -13.71
CA ASP A 18 -17.04 -1.23 -13.95
C ASP A 18 -15.88 -2.19 -14.23
N PRO A 19 -15.91 -3.41 -13.66
CA PRO A 19 -14.88 -4.41 -13.92
C PRO A 19 -14.76 -4.75 -15.41
N GLY A 20 -13.55 -5.09 -15.84
CA GLY A 20 -13.27 -5.50 -17.22
C GLY A 20 -12.35 -4.52 -17.93
N LEU A 21 -12.57 -4.33 -19.23
CA LEU A 21 -11.68 -3.55 -20.09
C LEU A 21 -11.52 -2.09 -19.61
N LYS A 22 -12.60 -1.46 -19.19
CA LYS A 22 -12.58 -0.07 -18.75
C LYS A 22 -11.69 0.11 -17.51
N LEU A 23 -11.81 -0.79 -16.54
CA LEU A 23 -10.96 -0.79 -15.34
C LEU A 23 -9.49 -1.00 -15.72
N ALA A 24 -9.21 -1.94 -16.61
CA ALA A 24 -7.85 -2.20 -17.09
C ALA A 24 -7.24 -0.97 -17.78
N GLN A 25 -8.00 -0.24 -18.55
CA GLN A 25 -7.55 0.98 -19.24
C GLN A 25 -7.26 2.10 -18.24
N VAL A 26 -8.13 2.32 -17.25
CA VAL A 26 -7.92 3.31 -16.19
C VAL A 26 -6.68 2.97 -15.35
N ALA A 27 -6.53 1.72 -14.94
CA ALA A 27 -5.38 1.26 -14.19
C ALA A 27 -4.08 1.46 -14.97
N ARG A 28 -4.06 1.10 -16.25
CA ARG A 28 -2.90 1.29 -17.12
C ARG A 28 -2.51 2.77 -17.23
N GLN A 29 -3.47 3.65 -17.40
CA GLN A 29 -3.21 5.09 -17.51
C GLN A 29 -2.63 5.65 -16.21
N LEU A 30 -3.21 5.31 -15.06
CA LEU A 30 -2.74 5.81 -13.76
C LEU A 30 -1.37 5.25 -13.39
N LEU A 31 -1.07 4.00 -13.75
CA LEU A 31 0.23 3.39 -13.47
C LEU A 31 1.34 3.91 -14.40
N ALA A 32 1.00 4.38 -15.60
CA ALA A 32 1.99 4.93 -16.52
C ALA A 32 2.61 6.25 -16.04
N GLU A 33 1.93 6.98 -15.17
CA GLU A 33 2.33 8.31 -14.69
C GLU A 33 3.16 8.28 -13.40
N ARG A 34 3.42 7.10 -12.85
CA ARG A 34 4.07 6.95 -11.54
C ARG A 34 4.82 5.64 -11.42
N SER A 35 5.68 5.53 -10.40
CA SER A 35 6.28 4.25 -10.03
C SER A 35 5.19 3.26 -9.58
N VAL A 36 5.41 1.97 -9.82
CA VAL A 36 4.44 0.93 -9.47
C VAL A 36 4.26 0.88 -7.95
N PRO A 37 3.04 1.07 -7.43
CA PRO A 37 2.78 0.96 -6.00
C PRO A 37 2.74 -0.51 -5.57
N ARG A 38 2.90 -0.78 -4.29
CA ARG A 38 2.77 -2.12 -3.72
C ARG A 38 1.33 -2.52 -3.46
N ALA A 39 0.48 -1.55 -3.18
CA ALA A 39 -0.94 -1.77 -2.96
C ALA A 39 -1.76 -0.85 -3.86
N ILE A 40 -2.74 -1.42 -4.52
CA ILE A 40 -3.72 -0.70 -5.33
C ILE A 40 -5.09 -1.01 -4.77
N TYR A 41 -5.78 0.01 -4.29
CA TYR A 41 -7.16 -0.11 -3.80
C TYR A 41 -8.12 0.22 -4.91
N LEU A 42 -9.09 -0.66 -5.12
CA LEU A 42 -10.18 -0.46 -6.08
C LEU A 42 -11.43 -0.09 -5.29
N GLN A 43 -11.90 1.14 -5.45
CA GLN A 43 -13.09 1.62 -4.74
C GLN A 43 -14.29 0.70 -5.00
N ASN A 44 -14.97 0.28 -3.94
CA ASN A 44 -16.13 -0.62 -3.97
C ASN A 44 -15.86 -2.00 -4.61
N HIS A 45 -14.60 -2.43 -4.70
CA HIS A 45 -14.28 -3.68 -5.38
C HIS A 45 -13.31 -4.53 -4.56
N GLY A 46 -12.11 -4.01 -4.27
CA GLY A 46 -11.10 -4.78 -3.56
C GLY A 46 -9.72 -4.14 -3.66
N MET A 47 -8.69 -4.96 -3.61
CA MET A 47 -7.31 -4.48 -3.75
C MET A 47 -6.44 -5.45 -4.54
N PHE A 48 -5.38 -4.92 -5.13
CA PHE A 48 -4.25 -5.68 -5.64
C PHE A 48 -3.02 -5.44 -4.78
N ALA A 49 -2.29 -6.52 -4.49
CA ALA A 49 -0.96 -6.46 -3.90
C ALA A 49 0.07 -6.84 -4.97
N LEU A 50 1.12 -6.06 -5.08
CA LEU A 50 2.18 -6.23 -6.07
C LEU A 50 3.51 -6.41 -5.37
N GLY A 51 4.16 -7.53 -5.61
CA GLY A 51 5.45 -7.87 -5.01
C GLY A 51 6.28 -8.75 -5.94
N SER A 52 7.53 -8.97 -5.56
CA SER A 52 8.49 -9.77 -6.33
C SER A 52 8.44 -11.27 -5.98
N SER A 53 7.69 -11.65 -4.95
CA SER A 53 7.51 -13.04 -4.54
C SER A 53 6.12 -13.26 -3.96
N ALA A 54 5.69 -14.53 -3.89
CA ALA A 54 4.43 -14.89 -3.26
C ALA A 54 4.41 -14.51 -1.76
N ALA A 55 5.52 -14.71 -1.06
CA ALA A 55 5.64 -14.34 0.36
C ALA A 55 5.48 -12.83 0.56
N GLU A 56 6.09 -12.02 -0.29
CA GLU A 56 5.95 -10.55 -0.24
C GLU A 56 4.50 -10.11 -0.48
N VAL A 57 3.82 -10.69 -1.46
CA VAL A 57 2.41 -10.39 -1.75
C VAL A 57 1.51 -10.71 -0.55
N VAL A 58 1.74 -11.84 0.12
CA VAL A 58 1.01 -12.22 1.34
C VAL A 58 1.24 -11.19 2.45
N GLN A 59 2.48 -10.76 2.65
CA GLN A 59 2.81 -9.78 3.69
C GLN A 59 2.20 -8.40 3.39
N ILE A 60 2.22 -7.96 2.15
CA ILE A 60 1.56 -6.71 1.72
C ILE A 60 0.06 -6.79 2.01
N THR A 61 -0.58 -7.89 1.67
CA THR A 61 -2.01 -8.09 1.91
C THR A 61 -2.34 -8.09 3.40
N GLN A 62 -1.57 -8.80 4.21
CA GLN A 62 -1.75 -8.83 5.66
C GLN A 62 -1.56 -7.45 6.28
N MET A 63 -0.57 -6.69 5.83
CA MET A 63 -0.34 -5.33 6.32
C MET A 63 -1.49 -4.39 5.94
N ALA A 64 -2.01 -4.50 4.74
CA ALA A 64 -3.17 -3.70 4.31
C ALA A 64 -4.39 -3.98 5.20
N VAL A 65 -4.64 -5.23 5.53
CA VAL A 65 -5.72 -5.62 6.44
C VAL A 65 -5.48 -5.08 7.84
N LYS A 66 -4.26 -5.20 8.37
CA LYS A 66 -3.89 -4.67 9.69
C LYS A 66 -4.14 -3.16 9.77
N VAL A 67 -3.67 -2.41 8.78
CA VAL A 67 -3.85 -0.94 8.72
C VAL A 67 -5.33 -0.58 8.67
N ALA A 68 -6.11 -1.27 7.85
CA ALA A 68 -7.55 -1.04 7.77
C ALA A 68 -8.24 -1.27 9.12
N LYS A 69 -7.89 -2.35 9.82
CA LYS A 69 -8.43 -2.64 11.16
C LYS A 69 -8.05 -1.58 12.19
N VAL A 70 -6.81 -1.10 12.16
CA VAL A 70 -6.35 -0.03 13.06
C VAL A 70 -7.12 1.25 12.81
N ILE A 71 -7.27 1.65 11.55
CA ILE A 71 -8.02 2.86 11.18
C ILE A 71 -9.49 2.73 11.63
N LEU A 72 -10.16 1.63 11.29
CA LEU A 72 -11.54 1.40 11.68
C LEU A 72 -11.71 1.37 13.21
N GLY A 73 -10.81 0.70 13.92
CA GLY A 73 -10.81 0.65 15.38
C GLY A 73 -10.56 1.99 16.05
N SER A 74 -9.90 2.93 15.38
CA SER A 74 -9.63 4.27 15.91
C SER A 74 -10.80 5.24 15.77
N LEU A 75 -11.75 4.97 14.87
CA LEU A 75 -12.85 5.90 14.60
C LEU A 75 -13.67 6.27 15.84
N PRO A 76 -14.05 5.34 16.76
CA PRO A 76 -14.72 5.69 17.98
C PRO A 76 -13.90 6.59 18.93
N ALA A 77 -12.58 6.60 18.76
CA ALA A 77 -11.64 7.42 19.55
C ALA A 77 -11.16 8.66 18.76
N SER A 78 -12.02 9.25 17.95
CA SER A 78 -11.77 10.46 17.14
C SER A 78 -10.94 10.21 15.86
N GLY A 79 -10.78 8.97 15.47
CA GLY A 79 -10.07 8.60 14.24
C GLY A 79 -8.55 8.52 14.40
N PRO A 80 -7.82 8.19 13.33
CA PRO A 80 -6.37 8.04 13.38
C PRO A 80 -5.66 9.40 13.43
N THR A 81 -4.46 9.39 14.04
CA THR A 81 -3.51 10.49 13.95
C THR A 81 -2.45 10.10 12.93
N TYR A 82 -2.34 10.84 11.85
CA TYR A 82 -1.38 10.54 10.80
C TYR A 82 0.01 11.07 11.16
N MET A 83 1.04 10.35 10.73
CA MET A 83 2.41 10.77 10.92
C MET A 83 2.73 11.98 10.05
N ASP A 84 3.64 12.84 10.55
CA ASP A 84 4.17 13.95 9.77
C ASP A 84 4.86 13.43 8.49
N PRO A 85 4.64 14.06 7.33
CA PRO A 85 5.29 13.65 6.08
C PRO A 85 6.81 13.57 6.14
N VAL A 86 7.46 14.43 6.92
CA VAL A 86 8.92 14.40 7.12
C VAL A 86 9.33 13.12 7.84
N GLU A 87 8.59 12.71 8.86
CA GLU A 87 8.86 11.46 9.59
C GLU A 87 8.59 10.23 8.70
N VAL A 88 7.54 10.27 7.87
CA VAL A 88 7.26 9.22 6.90
C VAL A 88 8.45 9.04 5.94
N ALA A 89 8.95 10.12 5.37
CA ALA A 89 10.10 10.08 4.47
C ALA A 89 11.36 9.58 5.18
N ARG A 90 11.58 9.99 6.43
CA ARG A 90 12.72 9.51 7.24
C ARG A 90 12.68 8.01 7.44
N ILE A 91 11.53 7.45 7.78
CA ILE A 91 11.35 6.00 7.98
C ILE A 91 11.53 5.27 6.65
N ASP A 92 10.96 5.77 5.57
CA ASP A 92 11.03 5.13 4.26
C ASP A 92 12.46 5.00 3.74
N THR A 93 13.36 5.90 4.15
CA THR A 93 14.76 5.93 3.69
C THR A 93 15.78 5.44 4.72
N ARG A 94 15.34 4.95 5.88
CA ARG A 94 16.25 4.43 6.91
C ARG A 94 16.99 3.18 6.38
N PRO A 95 18.31 3.06 6.63
CA PRO A 95 19.08 1.90 6.15
C PRO A 95 18.59 0.56 6.68
N ASP A 96 18.18 0.48 7.95
CA ASP A 96 17.62 -0.74 8.55
C ASP A 96 16.28 -1.14 7.91
N GLU A 97 15.46 -0.18 7.56
CA GLU A 97 14.18 -0.44 6.89
C GLU A 97 14.38 -0.80 5.40
N LEU A 98 15.37 -0.24 4.75
CA LEU A 98 15.76 -0.63 3.39
C LEU A 98 16.24 -2.08 3.35
N LEU A 99 17.06 -2.50 4.33
CA LEU A 99 17.49 -3.89 4.47
C LEU A 99 16.31 -4.83 4.72
N ARG A 100 15.41 -4.44 5.59
CA ARG A 100 14.20 -5.22 5.88
C ARG A 100 13.34 -5.40 4.64
N ARG A 101 13.17 -4.35 3.86
CA ARG A 101 12.41 -4.37 2.61
C ARG A 101 13.07 -5.30 1.57
N GLN A 102 14.39 -5.26 1.48
CA GLN A 102 15.14 -6.14 0.61
C GLN A 102 14.98 -7.61 1.02
N ALA A 103 15.06 -7.92 2.31
CA ALA A 103 14.84 -9.26 2.82
C ALA A 103 13.43 -9.78 2.52
N LEU A 104 12.41 -8.91 2.59
CA LEU A 104 11.04 -9.26 2.21
C LEU A 104 10.91 -9.58 0.72
N ALA A 105 11.60 -8.84 -0.14
CA ALA A 105 11.57 -9.07 -1.58
C ALA A 105 12.28 -10.37 -1.99
N GLU A 106 13.28 -10.81 -1.21
CA GLU A 106 14.04 -12.04 -1.45
C GLU A 106 13.37 -13.29 -0.87
N SER A 107 12.36 -13.14 -0.04
CA SER A 107 11.62 -14.27 0.55
C SER A 107 10.51 -14.84 -0.40
#